data_abbb1fe3bc754fc10e2fcc8db5f5becd
#
_entry.id   abbb1fe3bc754fc10e2fcc8db5f5becd
#
_cell.length_a   1.000
_cell.length_b   1.000
_cell.length_c   1.000
_cell.angle_alpha   90.00
_cell.angle_beta   90.00
_cell.angle_gamma   90.00
#
_symmetry.space_group_name_H-M   'P 1'
#
loop_
_entity.id
_entity.type
_entity.pdbx_description
1 polymer ?
#
loop_
_entity_poly.entity_id
_entity_poly.type
_entity_poly.pdbx_seq_one_letter_code
_entity_poly.pdbx_strand_id
1 'polypeptide(L)'
;MIPKIIHFCWLSGDKYPELVQKCISSWKKTMPDFQIICWTTENFDINSNTFVREAVACKKWAFASDYIRLYALYHYGGIYIDSDVFVFKSFEPFLANRAFSSVEYCISSNCYTCNIEAAILGSEK
;
A
#
# COMPACT_ATOMS: atom_id res chain seq x y z
N MET A 1 13.92 5.09 -11.78
CA MET A 1 12.63 5.81 -11.64
C MET A 1 11.56 4.85 -11.13
N ILE A 2 10.76 5.27 -10.18
CA ILE A 2 9.66 4.45 -9.61
C ILE A 2 8.58 4.24 -10.67
N PRO A 3 8.15 3.00 -10.96
CA PRO A 3 7.09 2.72 -11.92
C PRO A 3 5.73 3.32 -11.51
N LYS A 4 4.90 3.71 -12.48
CA LYS A 4 3.52 4.19 -12.26
C LYS A 4 2.57 3.02 -11.93
N ILE A 5 2.83 2.34 -10.82
CA ILE A 5 2.06 1.21 -10.31
C ILE A 5 1.69 1.51 -8.87
N ILE A 6 0.41 1.39 -8.54
CA ILE A 6 -0.10 1.43 -7.17
C ILE A 6 -0.42 0.02 -6.73
N HIS A 7 0.11 -0.40 -5.60
CA HIS A 7 -0.19 -1.67 -4.95
C HIS A 7 -0.97 -1.44 -3.67
N PHE A 8 -1.96 -2.27 -3.40
CA PHE A 8 -2.62 -2.35 -2.10
C PHE A 8 -3.05 -3.79 -1.82
N CYS A 9 -3.36 -4.09 -0.56
CA CYS A 9 -3.81 -5.41 -0.15
C CYS A 9 -5.29 -5.38 0.24
N TRP A 10 -6.02 -6.44 -0.16
CA TRP A 10 -7.36 -6.73 0.32
C TRP A 10 -7.54 -8.24 0.46
N LEU A 11 -7.23 -8.76 1.64
CA LEU A 11 -7.02 -10.20 1.85
C LEU A 11 -8.25 -10.92 2.42
N SER A 12 -9.19 -10.19 3.03
CA SER A 12 -10.39 -10.79 3.64
C SER A 12 -11.38 -11.35 2.61
N GLY A 13 -11.37 -10.83 1.37
CA GLY A 13 -12.37 -11.16 0.36
C GLY A 13 -13.72 -10.47 0.56
N ASP A 14 -13.87 -9.67 1.62
CA ASP A 14 -15.11 -8.94 1.90
C ASP A 14 -15.34 -7.81 0.91
N LYS A 15 -16.59 -7.37 0.80
CA LYS A 15 -16.92 -6.15 0.04
C LYS A 15 -16.21 -4.94 0.64
N TYR A 16 -15.68 -4.06 -0.22
CA TYR A 16 -15.05 -2.82 0.23
C TYR A 16 -16.02 -1.95 1.03
N PRO A 17 -15.66 -1.54 2.26
CA PRO A 17 -16.37 -0.49 2.98
C PRO A 17 -16.38 0.82 2.19
N GLU A 18 -17.33 1.71 2.49
CA GLU A 18 -17.46 3.00 1.80
C GLU A 18 -16.18 3.83 1.85
N LEU A 19 -15.49 3.83 3.00
CA LEU A 19 -14.21 4.52 3.16
C LEU A 19 -13.16 4.03 2.15
N VAL A 20 -13.00 2.70 2.03
CA VAL A 20 -12.03 2.10 1.10
C VAL A 20 -12.39 2.44 -0.35
N GLN A 21 -13.67 2.42 -0.71
CA GLN A 21 -14.13 2.82 -2.05
C GLN A 21 -13.77 4.28 -2.36
N LYS A 22 -13.97 5.19 -1.38
CA LYS A 22 -13.60 6.61 -1.51
C LYS A 22 -12.08 6.78 -1.67
N CYS A 23 -11.28 6.05 -0.90
CA CYS A 23 -9.82 6.08 -1.00
C CYS A 23 -9.34 5.63 -2.37
N ILE A 24 -9.79 4.47 -2.85
CA ILE A 24 -9.42 3.96 -4.18
C ILE A 24 -9.87 4.93 -5.30
N SER A 25 -11.06 5.52 -5.15
CA SER A 25 -11.54 6.53 -6.11
C SER A 25 -10.64 7.76 -6.14
N SER A 26 -10.09 8.18 -4.98
CA SER A 26 -9.14 9.30 -4.92
C SER A 26 -7.85 9.00 -5.68
N TRP A 27 -7.35 7.75 -5.63
CA TRP A 27 -6.15 7.35 -6.37
C TRP A 27 -6.38 7.41 -7.88
N LYS A 28 -7.50 6.87 -8.35
CA LYS A 28 -7.90 6.91 -9.78
C LYS A 28 -8.05 8.34 -10.30
N LYS A 29 -8.56 9.24 -9.45
CA LYS A 29 -8.76 10.64 -9.79
C LYS A 29 -7.44 11.42 -9.89
N THR A 30 -6.54 11.21 -8.94
CA THR A 30 -5.28 11.95 -8.83
C THR A 30 -4.16 11.38 -9.69
N MET A 31 -4.23 10.09 -10.01
CA MET A 31 -3.22 9.35 -10.77
C MET A 31 -3.88 8.43 -11.82
N PRO A 32 -4.59 9.00 -12.81
CA PRO A 32 -5.38 8.24 -13.77
C PRO A 32 -4.55 7.35 -14.71
N ASP A 33 -3.27 7.63 -14.85
CA ASP A 33 -2.31 6.91 -15.70
C ASP A 33 -1.50 5.85 -14.92
N PHE A 34 -1.79 5.64 -13.63
CA PHE A 34 -1.18 4.59 -12.84
C PHE A 34 -1.97 3.28 -12.94
N GLN A 35 -1.26 2.18 -13.10
CA GLN A 35 -1.84 0.86 -12.93
C GLN A 35 -2.13 0.60 -11.45
N ILE A 36 -3.32 0.10 -11.10
CA ILE A 36 -3.66 -0.27 -9.73
C ILE A 36 -3.74 -1.79 -9.62
N ILE A 37 -2.96 -2.37 -8.71
CA ILE A 37 -2.91 -3.81 -8.43
C ILE A 37 -3.41 -4.05 -7.00
N CYS A 38 -4.51 -4.80 -6.89
CA CYS A 38 -5.00 -5.31 -5.62
C CYS A 38 -4.41 -6.68 -5.34
N TRP A 39 -3.67 -6.81 -4.25
CA TRP A 39 -3.17 -8.10 -3.78
C TRP A 39 -4.21 -8.80 -2.92
N THR A 40 -4.53 -10.02 -3.30
CA THR A 40 -5.52 -10.90 -2.65
C THR A 40 -4.93 -12.26 -2.37
N THR A 41 -5.65 -13.12 -1.67
CA THR A 41 -5.26 -14.52 -1.47
C THR A 41 -5.32 -15.37 -2.75
N GLU A 42 -5.86 -14.82 -3.83
CA GLU A 42 -5.94 -15.50 -5.14
C GLU A 42 -4.72 -15.22 -6.02
N ASN A 43 -4.15 -14.00 -5.96
CA ASN A 43 -3.04 -13.60 -6.81
C ASN A 43 -1.68 -13.52 -6.08
N PHE A 44 -1.68 -13.66 -4.75
CA PHE A 44 -0.48 -13.89 -3.96
C PHE A 44 -0.46 -15.33 -3.46
N ASP A 45 0.61 -16.07 -3.72
CA ASP A 45 0.77 -17.42 -3.18
C ASP A 45 1.07 -17.37 -1.68
N ILE A 46 0.01 -17.50 -0.86
CA ILE A 46 0.11 -17.49 0.60
C ILE A 46 0.95 -18.63 1.17
N ASN A 47 1.14 -19.72 0.41
CA ASN A 47 1.96 -20.85 0.82
C ASN A 47 3.46 -20.63 0.56
N SER A 48 3.82 -19.62 -0.22
CA SER A 48 5.23 -19.27 -0.48
C SER A 48 5.96 -18.71 0.74
N ASN A 49 5.22 -18.26 1.77
CA ASN A 49 5.78 -17.67 2.98
C ASN A 49 4.99 -18.10 4.22
N THR A 50 5.68 -18.71 5.19
CA THR A 50 5.07 -19.22 6.43
C THR A 50 4.38 -18.12 7.24
N PHE A 51 5.02 -16.96 7.38
CA PHE A 51 4.44 -15.81 8.11
C PHE A 51 3.12 -15.36 7.50
N VAL A 52 3.06 -15.19 6.17
CA VAL A 52 1.82 -14.78 5.47
C VAL A 52 0.74 -15.84 5.62
N ARG A 53 1.09 -17.12 5.44
CA ARG A 53 0.15 -18.23 5.59
C ARG A 53 -0.48 -18.26 6.99
N GLU A 54 0.32 -18.14 8.02
CA GLU A 54 -0.17 -18.13 9.41
C GLU A 54 -0.99 -16.89 9.73
N ALA A 55 -0.55 -15.71 9.27
CA ALA A 55 -1.31 -14.46 9.43
C ALA A 55 -2.68 -14.54 8.76
N VAL A 56 -2.76 -15.07 7.54
CA VAL A 56 -4.03 -15.27 6.82
C VAL A 56 -4.92 -16.28 7.54
N ALA A 57 -4.36 -17.41 8.01
CA ALA A 57 -5.11 -18.42 8.76
C ALA A 57 -5.72 -17.85 10.05
N CYS A 58 -5.01 -16.92 10.70
CA CYS A 58 -5.48 -16.22 11.90
C CYS A 58 -6.31 -14.96 11.59
N LYS A 59 -6.60 -14.67 10.33
CA LYS A 59 -7.29 -13.43 9.87
C LYS A 59 -6.58 -12.15 10.34
N LYS A 60 -5.26 -12.19 10.47
CA LYS A 60 -4.40 -11.05 10.81
C LYS A 60 -3.94 -10.34 9.52
N TRP A 61 -4.91 -9.69 8.83
CA TRP A 61 -4.71 -9.12 7.51
C TRP A 61 -3.60 -8.06 7.46
N ALA A 62 -3.50 -7.21 8.50
CA ALA A 62 -2.46 -6.20 8.59
C ALA A 62 -1.05 -6.82 8.59
N PHE A 63 -0.83 -7.90 9.34
CA PHE A 63 0.46 -8.60 9.36
C PHE A 63 0.78 -9.23 8.02
N ALA A 64 -0.19 -9.86 7.37
CA ALA A 64 0.03 -10.42 6.04
C ALA A 64 0.39 -9.32 5.03
N SER A 65 -0.28 -8.17 5.08
CA SER A 65 0.00 -7.03 4.19
C SER A 65 1.38 -6.42 4.44
N ASP A 66 1.93 -6.48 5.65
CA ASP A 66 3.28 -6.01 5.94
C ASP A 66 4.35 -6.74 5.12
N TYR A 67 4.18 -8.03 4.89
CA TYR A 67 5.05 -8.78 4.00
C TYR A 67 4.76 -8.49 2.52
N ILE A 68 3.48 -8.54 2.13
CA ILE A 68 3.07 -8.42 0.73
C ILE A 68 3.45 -7.05 0.15
N ARG A 69 3.38 -5.96 0.95
CA ARG A 69 3.82 -4.63 0.50
C ARG A 69 5.28 -4.60 0.09
N LEU A 70 6.15 -5.24 0.85
CA LEU A 70 7.57 -5.32 0.55
C LEU A 70 7.83 -6.25 -0.64
N TYR A 71 7.12 -7.37 -0.73
CA TYR A 71 7.18 -8.27 -1.87
C TYR A 71 6.81 -7.55 -3.18
N ALA A 72 5.70 -6.80 -3.18
CA ALA A 72 5.24 -6.05 -4.35
C ALA A 72 6.29 -5.02 -4.80
N LEU A 73 6.82 -4.23 -3.87
CA LEU A 73 7.83 -3.22 -4.18
C LEU A 73 9.15 -3.84 -4.66
N TYR A 74 9.59 -4.95 -4.04
CA TYR A 74 10.81 -5.64 -4.43
C TYR A 74 10.73 -6.23 -5.85
N HIS A 75 9.60 -6.86 -6.20
CA HIS A 75 9.46 -7.55 -7.48
C HIS A 75 9.01 -6.64 -8.63
N TYR A 76 8.25 -5.59 -8.35
CA TYR A 76 7.62 -4.76 -9.39
C TYR A 76 8.03 -3.29 -9.31
N GLY A 77 8.52 -2.83 -8.16
CA GLY A 77 8.62 -1.40 -7.90
C GLY A 77 7.23 -0.77 -7.82
N GLY A 78 7.17 0.56 -7.76
CA GLY A 78 5.91 1.30 -7.69
C GLY A 78 5.65 1.88 -6.32
N ILE A 79 4.38 2.08 -6.00
CA ILE A 79 3.93 2.71 -4.76
C ILE A 79 2.95 1.78 -4.06
N TYR A 80 3.25 1.39 -2.84
CA TYR A 80 2.29 0.73 -1.97
C TYR A 80 1.50 1.78 -1.20
N ILE A 81 0.19 1.60 -1.13
CA ILE A 81 -0.73 2.47 -0.37
C ILE A 81 -1.69 1.58 0.42
N ASP A 82 -1.85 1.81 1.72
CA ASP A 82 -2.88 1.14 2.51
C ASP A 82 -4.28 1.50 2.00
N SER A 83 -5.21 0.56 2.07
CA SER A 83 -6.56 0.67 1.47
C SER A 83 -7.42 1.80 2.06
N ASP A 84 -7.06 2.32 3.23
CA ASP A 84 -7.75 3.40 3.95
C ASP A 84 -7.05 4.77 3.81
N VAL A 85 -6.08 4.88 2.93
CA VAL A 85 -5.38 6.15 2.65
C VAL A 85 -6.09 6.93 1.55
N PHE A 86 -6.56 8.12 1.86
CA PHE A 86 -7.11 9.06 0.88
C PHE A 86 -6.01 9.94 0.29
N VAL A 87 -5.93 10.02 -1.03
CA VAL A 87 -4.88 10.78 -1.74
C VAL A 87 -5.44 12.07 -2.32
N PHE A 88 -4.88 13.22 -1.90
CA PHE A 88 -5.29 14.54 -2.36
C PHE A 88 -4.51 15.03 -3.58
N LYS A 89 -3.25 14.58 -3.76
CA LYS A 89 -2.36 14.99 -4.85
C LYS A 89 -1.57 13.80 -5.38
N SER A 90 -1.22 13.85 -6.65
CA SER A 90 -0.40 12.80 -7.28
C SER A 90 0.97 12.65 -6.62
N PHE A 91 1.45 11.41 -6.57
CA PHE A 91 2.84 11.09 -6.17
C PHE A 91 3.85 11.23 -7.31
N GLU A 92 3.43 11.67 -8.50
CA GLU A 92 4.29 11.81 -9.66
C GLU A 92 5.59 12.61 -9.39
N PRO A 93 5.58 13.69 -8.57
CA PRO A 93 6.82 14.41 -8.25
C PRO A 93 7.88 13.59 -7.51
N PHE A 94 7.49 12.47 -6.90
CA PHE A 94 8.41 11.61 -6.13
C PHE A 94 8.98 10.45 -6.96
N LEU A 95 8.48 10.22 -8.18
CA LEU A 95 8.88 9.06 -9.01
C LEU A 95 10.35 9.12 -9.46
N ALA A 96 10.96 10.30 -9.48
CA ALA A 96 12.38 10.46 -9.82
C ALA A 96 13.33 9.96 -8.73
N ASN A 97 12.84 9.76 -7.50
CA ASN A 97 13.64 9.22 -6.41
C ASN A 97 13.79 7.70 -6.56
N ARG A 98 14.79 7.14 -5.89
CA ARG A 98 14.96 5.69 -5.80
C ARG A 98 13.95 5.05 -4.87
N ALA A 99 13.61 5.74 -3.79
CA ALA A 99 12.56 5.37 -2.85
C ALA A 99 12.03 6.61 -2.13
N PHE A 100 10.83 6.50 -1.60
CA PHE A 100 10.25 7.50 -0.69
C PHE A 100 9.31 6.85 0.32
N SER A 101 9.10 7.55 1.41
CA SER A 101 8.18 7.22 2.47
C SER A 101 7.63 8.52 3.06
N SER A 102 6.77 8.43 4.06
CA SER A 102 6.25 9.58 4.80
C SER A 102 6.60 9.50 6.27
N VAL A 103 6.58 10.66 6.93
CA VAL A 103 6.72 10.75 8.39
C VAL A 103 5.33 10.78 9.01
N GLU A 104 5.13 10.01 10.07
CA GLU A 104 3.88 10.02 10.81
C GLU A 104 3.62 11.39 11.45
N TYR A 105 2.38 11.90 11.30
CA TYR A 105 1.93 13.10 11.98
C TYR A 105 0.94 12.76 13.09
N CYS A 106 1.23 13.21 14.31
CA CYS A 106 0.37 12.98 15.45
C CYS A 106 -0.54 14.19 15.69
N ILE A 107 -1.84 14.03 15.45
CA ILE A 107 -2.84 15.10 15.61
C ILE A 107 -2.94 15.54 17.07
N SER A 108 -2.89 14.61 18.03
CA SER A 108 -3.04 14.91 19.47
C SER A 108 -1.92 15.78 20.03
N SER A 109 -0.70 15.64 19.51
CA SER A 109 0.46 16.46 19.89
C SER A 109 0.73 17.60 18.90
N ASN A 110 -0.01 17.68 17.81
CA ASN A 110 0.14 18.66 16.74
C ASN A 110 1.59 18.77 16.22
N CYS A 111 2.26 17.62 16.06
CA CYS A 111 3.64 17.55 15.60
C CYS A 111 3.90 16.30 14.76
N TYR A 112 4.97 16.34 13.95
CA TYR A 112 5.50 15.16 13.32
C TYR A 112 6.23 14.30 14.34
N THR A 113 5.97 12.99 14.29
CA THR A 113 6.77 12.02 15.06
C THR A 113 8.10 11.76 14.34
N CYS A 114 9.03 11.07 15.00
CA CYS A 114 10.25 10.59 14.34
C CYS A 114 10.05 9.26 13.63
N ASN A 115 8.81 8.76 13.54
CA ASN A 115 8.48 7.47 12.95
C ASN A 115 8.23 7.61 11.45
N ILE A 116 8.68 6.60 10.70
CA ILE A 116 8.33 6.43 9.30
C ILE A 116 6.96 5.77 9.23
N GLU A 117 6.06 6.36 8.45
CA GLU A 117 4.73 5.80 8.21
C GLU A 117 4.78 4.79 7.05
N ALA A 118 4.44 3.54 7.33
CA ALA A 118 4.48 2.46 6.34
C ALA A 118 3.21 2.37 5.48
N ALA A 119 2.21 3.21 5.73
CA ALA A 119 0.97 3.24 4.94
C ALA A 119 1.20 3.68 3.49
N ILE A 120 2.30 4.39 3.22
CA ILE A 120 2.72 4.81 1.89
C ILE A 120 4.21 4.56 1.73
N LEU A 121 4.59 3.73 0.78
CA LEU A 121 5.97 3.43 0.44
C LEU A 121 6.14 3.43 -1.08
N GLY A 122 7.14 4.14 -1.60
CA GLY A 122 7.50 4.10 -3.01
C GLY A 122 8.91 3.60 -3.21
N SER A 123 9.15 2.77 -4.22
CA SER A 123 10.47 2.25 -4.56
C SER A 123 10.59 1.90 -6.03
N GLU A 124 11.75 2.15 -6.63
CA GLU A 124 12.15 1.45 -7.86
C GLU A 124 12.31 -0.05 -7.58
N LYS A 125 12.27 -0.89 -8.62
CA LYS A 125 12.45 -2.34 -8.51
C LYS A 125 13.87 -2.69 -8.07
#